data_3db9f97e227bf5fed138567d27889263
#
_entry.id   3db9f97e227bf5fed138567d27889263
#
_cell.length_a   1.000
_cell.length_b   1.000
_cell.length_c   1.000
_cell.angle_alpha   90.00
_cell.angle_beta   90.00
_cell.angle_gamma   90.00
#
_symmetry.space_group_name_H-M   'P 1'
#
loop_
_entity.id
_entity.type
_entity.pdbx_description
1 polymer ?
#
loop_
_entity_poly.entity_id
_entity_poly.type
_entity_poly.pdbx_seq_one_letter_code
_entity_poly.pdbx_strand_id
1 'polypeptide(L)'
;MAKQVEKLVKLQIPAGKATPAPPVGPALGQAGVNIMGFTKEFNARTADQAGLIIPVVISVYEDRSFTFVTKTPPAAVLLKKAAKIEKGSGEPNKNKVAKVSSDQIKEIAELKMEDLNAANVEAAMRMVEGTARSMGITVE
;
A
#
# COMPACT_ATOMS: atom_id res chain seq x y z
N MET A 1 -18.44 16.88 19.02
CA MET A 1 -19.19 16.53 17.80
C MET A 1 -18.27 15.95 16.76
N ALA A 2 -18.72 14.91 16.08
CA ALA A 2 -17.96 14.36 14.96
C ALA A 2 -17.97 15.33 13.80
N LYS A 3 -16.79 15.65 13.26
CA LYS A 3 -16.67 16.51 12.09
C LYS A 3 -17.12 15.74 10.86
N GLN A 4 -17.78 16.42 9.94
CA GLN A 4 -18.19 15.78 8.69
C GLN A 4 -17.01 15.76 7.72
N VAL A 5 -16.83 14.62 7.08
CA VAL A 5 -15.80 14.44 6.06
C VAL A 5 -16.28 15.10 4.77
N GLU A 6 -15.55 16.10 4.30
CA GLU A 6 -15.85 16.78 3.06
C GLU A 6 -15.31 16.02 1.86
N LYS A 7 -14.08 15.53 1.97
CA LYS A 7 -13.40 14.79 0.89
C LYS A 7 -12.56 13.65 1.43
N LEU A 8 -12.47 12.59 0.64
CA LEU A 8 -11.52 11.52 0.88
C LEU A 8 -10.47 11.53 -0.23
N VAL A 9 -9.20 11.49 0.16
CA VAL A 9 -8.09 11.43 -0.78
C VAL A 9 -7.34 10.13 -0.54
N LYS A 10 -7.19 9.34 -1.58
CA LYS A 10 -6.47 8.06 -1.53
C LYS A 10 -5.18 8.17 -2.32
N LEU A 11 -4.06 7.91 -1.67
CA LEU A 11 -2.74 8.00 -2.28
C LEU A 11 -1.90 6.79 -1.94
N GLN A 12 -0.90 6.52 -2.78
CA GLN A 12 0.14 5.54 -2.50
C GLN A 12 1.47 6.29 -2.47
N ILE A 13 2.14 6.29 -1.33
CA ILE A 13 3.35 7.08 -1.10
C ILE A 13 4.44 6.17 -0.57
N PRO A 14 5.68 6.28 -1.09
CA PRO A 14 6.80 5.55 -0.48
C PRO A 14 6.98 5.92 0.98
N ALA A 15 7.13 4.91 1.84
CA ALA A 15 7.26 5.11 3.28
C ALA A 15 8.48 5.98 3.60
N GLY A 16 8.29 6.96 4.45
CA GLY A 16 9.34 7.87 4.88
C GLY A 16 9.82 8.87 3.82
N LYS A 17 9.19 8.88 2.64
CA LYS A 17 9.61 9.71 1.50
C LYS A 17 8.49 10.58 0.95
N ALA A 18 7.50 10.91 1.74
CA ALA A 18 6.46 11.83 1.31
C ALA A 18 7.06 13.24 1.11
N THR A 19 6.76 13.86 -0.02
CA THR A 19 7.23 15.19 -0.37
C THR A 19 6.08 16.01 -0.94
N PRO A 20 6.20 17.34 -0.94
CA PRO A 20 5.19 18.20 -1.58
C PRO A 20 5.12 18.07 -3.11
N ALA A 21 6.07 17.35 -3.70
CA ALA A 21 6.09 17.11 -5.15
C ALA A 21 4.93 16.19 -5.58
N PRO A 22 4.53 16.22 -6.88
CA PRO A 22 3.51 15.30 -7.37
C PRO A 22 3.84 13.83 -7.05
N PRO A 23 2.84 12.96 -6.77
CA PRO A 23 1.40 13.22 -6.83
C PRO A 23 0.79 13.80 -5.55
N VAL A 24 1.57 13.94 -4.48
CA VAL A 24 1.06 14.34 -3.15
C VAL A 24 0.60 15.80 -3.12
N GLY A 25 1.45 16.71 -3.59
CA GLY A 25 1.19 18.14 -3.56
C GLY A 25 -0.11 18.53 -4.24
N PRO A 26 -0.30 18.20 -5.54
CA PRO A 26 -1.53 18.55 -6.25
C PRO A 26 -2.79 17.96 -5.61
N ALA A 27 -2.75 16.69 -5.18
CA ALA A 27 -3.89 16.03 -4.57
C ALA A 27 -4.33 16.70 -3.27
N LEU A 28 -3.37 17.03 -2.41
CA LEU A 28 -3.64 17.69 -1.13
C LEU A 28 -3.97 19.16 -1.30
N GLY A 29 -3.33 19.82 -2.26
CA GLY A 29 -3.61 21.22 -2.58
C GLY A 29 -5.04 21.42 -3.02
N GLN A 30 -5.56 20.55 -3.87
CA GLN A 30 -6.96 20.60 -4.31
C GLN A 30 -7.93 20.36 -3.17
N ALA A 31 -7.53 19.54 -2.20
CA ALA A 31 -8.35 19.27 -1.03
C ALA A 31 -8.25 20.36 0.05
N GLY A 32 -7.30 21.28 -0.07
CA GLY A 32 -7.08 22.34 0.90
C GLY A 32 -6.37 21.90 2.17
N VAL A 33 -5.62 20.82 2.10
CA VAL A 33 -4.89 20.24 3.24
C VAL A 33 -3.51 20.87 3.38
N ASN A 34 -3.02 21.01 4.61
CA ASN A 34 -1.65 21.44 4.87
C ASN A 34 -0.66 20.35 4.44
N ILE A 35 -0.05 20.53 3.29
CA ILE A 35 0.85 19.55 2.67
C ILE A 35 2.06 19.26 3.57
N MET A 36 2.68 20.30 4.11
CA MET A 36 3.86 20.16 4.96
C MET A 36 3.56 19.38 6.25
N GLY A 37 2.44 19.69 6.88
CA GLY A 37 2.00 18.99 8.09
C GLY A 37 1.75 17.52 7.82
N PHE A 38 1.09 17.21 6.70
CA PHE A 38 0.84 15.83 6.29
C PHE A 38 2.14 15.06 6.02
N THR A 39 3.03 15.62 5.20
CA THR A 39 4.28 14.94 4.83
C THR A 39 5.15 14.65 6.04
N LYS A 40 5.25 15.58 6.95
CA LYS A 40 6.02 15.42 8.18
C LYS A 40 5.46 14.29 9.05
N GLU A 41 4.16 14.29 9.26
CA GLU A 41 3.49 13.28 10.08
C GLU A 41 3.53 11.91 9.44
N PHE A 42 3.29 11.82 8.13
CA PHE A 42 3.36 10.57 7.38
C PHE A 42 4.77 9.97 7.45
N ASN A 43 5.79 10.78 7.21
CA ASN A 43 7.18 10.32 7.26
C ASN A 43 7.55 9.81 8.65
N ALA A 44 7.09 10.48 9.71
CA ALA A 44 7.32 10.04 11.08
C ALA A 44 6.66 8.69 11.37
N ARG A 45 5.45 8.47 10.89
CA ARG A 45 4.71 7.23 11.12
C ARG A 45 5.23 6.05 10.30
N THR A 46 5.81 6.30 9.14
CA THR A 46 6.24 5.25 8.21
C THR A 46 7.77 5.09 8.12
N ALA A 47 8.51 5.75 9.00
CA ALA A 47 9.98 5.73 8.96
C ALA A 47 10.55 4.31 9.09
N ASP A 48 9.93 3.46 9.89
CA ASP A 48 10.33 2.07 10.11
C ASP A 48 9.95 1.14 8.94
N GLN A 49 9.14 1.61 8.01
CA GLN A 49 8.69 0.86 6.83
C GLN A 49 9.34 1.35 5.55
N ALA A 50 10.46 2.05 5.64
CA ALA A 50 11.17 2.61 4.50
C ALA A 50 11.44 1.55 3.43
N GLY A 51 11.25 1.92 2.17
CA GLY A 51 11.40 1.03 1.02
C GLY A 51 10.12 0.35 0.58
N LEU A 52 9.01 0.53 1.31
CA LEU A 52 7.70 0.02 0.93
C LEU A 52 6.81 1.16 0.47
N ILE A 53 5.86 0.84 -0.41
CA ILE A 53 4.83 1.80 -0.81
C ILE A 53 3.65 1.61 0.13
N ILE A 54 3.23 2.68 0.80
CA ILE A 54 2.15 2.64 1.79
C ILE A 54 0.91 3.32 1.21
N PRO A 55 -0.22 2.60 1.09
CA PRO A 55 -1.49 3.24 0.76
C PRO A 55 -1.95 4.08 1.94
N VAL A 56 -2.42 5.28 1.66
CA VAL A 56 -2.94 6.18 2.68
C VAL A 56 -4.30 6.71 2.27
N VAL A 57 -5.23 6.76 3.20
CA VAL A 57 -6.55 7.37 3.03
C VAL A 57 -6.61 8.58 3.92
N ILE A 58 -6.74 9.75 3.31
CA ILE A 58 -6.79 11.03 4.00
C ILE A 58 -8.23 11.52 4.03
N SER A 59 -8.76 11.75 5.22
CA SER A 59 -10.09 12.33 5.41
C SER A 59 -9.94 13.82 5.66
N VAL A 60 -10.51 14.64 4.78
CA VAL A 60 -10.49 16.09 4.89
C VAL A 60 -11.84 16.55 5.41
N TYR A 61 -11.82 17.34 6.48
CA TYR A 61 -13.02 17.84 7.13
C TYR A 61 -13.36 19.27 6.69
N GLU A 62 -14.57 19.69 7.00
CA GLU A 62 -15.09 21.01 6.61
C GLU A 62 -14.24 22.18 7.09
N ASP A 63 -13.61 22.05 8.25
CA ASP A 63 -12.75 23.09 8.85
C ASP A 63 -11.30 23.05 8.32
N ARG A 64 -11.05 22.30 7.24
CA ARG A 64 -9.74 22.10 6.63
C ARG A 64 -8.77 21.28 7.47
N SER A 65 -9.23 20.72 8.58
CA SER A 65 -8.43 19.73 9.29
C SER A 65 -8.44 18.41 8.52
N PHE A 66 -7.49 17.56 8.83
CA PHE A 66 -7.41 16.26 8.19
C PHE A 66 -6.99 15.20 9.18
N THR A 67 -7.40 13.97 8.89
CA THR A 67 -6.86 12.78 9.52
C THR A 67 -6.49 11.80 8.42
N PHE A 68 -5.54 10.94 8.68
CA PHE A 68 -5.19 9.93 7.70
C PHE A 68 -4.95 8.58 8.38
N VAL A 69 -5.22 7.53 7.60
CA VAL A 69 -5.00 6.14 8.01
C VAL A 69 -4.05 5.52 7.01
N THR A 70 -2.97 4.94 7.51
CA THR A 70 -2.05 4.16 6.67
C THR A 70 -2.49 2.71 6.67
N LYS A 71 -2.46 2.09 5.50
CA LYS A 71 -2.80 0.67 5.34
C LYS A 71 -1.54 -0.13 5.12
N THR A 72 -1.65 -1.45 5.14
CA THR A 72 -0.54 -2.32 4.82
C THR A 72 -0.12 -2.14 3.36
N PRO A 73 1.17 -2.38 3.01
CA PRO A 73 1.61 -2.25 1.61
C PRO A 73 0.79 -3.14 0.68
N PRO A 74 0.62 -2.75 -0.60
CA PRO A 74 -0.07 -3.61 -1.55
C PRO A 74 0.59 -4.98 -1.67
N ALA A 75 -0.21 -6.03 -1.87
CA ALA A 75 0.31 -7.39 -2.02
C ALA A 75 1.35 -7.48 -3.13
N ALA A 76 1.14 -6.76 -4.23
CA ALA A 76 2.08 -6.72 -5.34
C ALA A 76 3.47 -6.23 -4.92
N VAL A 77 3.53 -5.20 -4.08
CA VAL A 77 4.80 -4.65 -3.57
C VAL A 77 5.51 -5.65 -2.67
N LEU A 78 4.76 -6.30 -1.78
CA LEU A 78 5.29 -7.31 -0.87
C LEU A 78 5.81 -8.53 -1.65
N LEU A 79 5.09 -8.96 -2.68
CA LEU A 79 5.51 -10.06 -3.54
C LEU A 79 6.79 -9.74 -4.31
N LYS A 80 6.89 -8.53 -4.86
CA LYS A 80 8.11 -8.10 -5.55
C LYS A 80 9.31 -8.10 -4.61
N LYS A 81 9.12 -7.63 -3.39
CA LYS A 81 10.19 -7.62 -2.38
C LYS A 81 10.59 -9.04 -1.99
N ALA A 82 9.63 -9.93 -1.76
CA ALA A 82 9.89 -11.33 -1.41
C ALA A 82 10.59 -12.08 -2.54
N ALA A 83 10.20 -11.82 -3.78
CA ALA A 83 10.79 -12.43 -4.97
C ALA A 83 12.09 -11.74 -5.42
N LYS A 84 12.45 -10.62 -4.81
CA LYS A 84 13.64 -9.81 -5.13
C LYS A 84 13.65 -9.32 -6.57
N ILE A 85 12.49 -8.88 -7.06
CA ILE A 85 12.33 -8.30 -8.40
C ILE A 85 11.78 -6.88 -8.30
N GLU A 86 12.08 -6.06 -9.29
CA GLU A 86 11.61 -4.68 -9.33
C GLU A 86 10.28 -4.54 -10.06
N LYS A 87 10.02 -5.42 -11.02
CA LYS A 87 8.84 -5.33 -11.87
C LYS A 87 8.27 -6.71 -12.17
N GLY A 88 6.94 -6.80 -12.18
CA GLY A 88 6.24 -8.01 -12.58
C GLY A 88 6.28 -8.25 -14.10
N SER A 89 5.80 -9.41 -14.52
CA SER A 89 5.73 -9.76 -15.94
C SER A 89 4.64 -8.98 -16.67
N GLY A 90 4.93 -8.55 -17.89
CA GLY A 90 3.93 -8.01 -18.80
C GLY A 90 3.04 -9.09 -19.41
N GLU A 91 3.50 -10.34 -19.46
CA GLU A 91 2.76 -11.48 -19.95
C GLU A 91 2.80 -12.63 -18.93
N PRO A 92 2.07 -12.50 -17.79
CA PRO A 92 2.24 -13.41 -16.66
C PRO A 92 1.84 -14.85 -16.94
N ASN A 93 0.96 -15.08 -17.90
CA ASN A 93 0.57 -16.44 -18.28
C ASN A 93 1.59 -17.16 -19.17
N LYS A 94 2.51 -16.41 -19.75
CA LYS A 94 3.54 -16.95 -20.65
C LYS A 94 4.94 -16.81 -20.05
N ASN A 95 5.27 -15.64 -19.55
CA ASN A 95 6.59 -15.32 -19.00
C ASN A 95 6.55 -15.24 -17.49
N LYS A 96 7.14 -16.21 -16.82
CA LYS A 96 7.31 -16.21 -15.37
C LYS A 96 8.62 -15.52 -15.03
N VAL A 97 8.60 -14.56 -14.12
CA VAL A 97 9.76 -13.73 -13.79
C VAL A 97 10.45 -14.12 -12.48
N ALA A 98 9.73 -14.80 -11.59
CA ALA A 98 10.28 -15.17 -10.28
C ALA A 98 9.49 -16.31 -9.65
N LYS A 99 10.01 -16.81 -8.53
CA LYS A 99 9.37 -17.83 -7.71
C LYS A 99 9.37 -17.37 -6.25
N VAL A 100 8.32 -17.71 -5.53
CA VAL A 100 8.25 -17.51 -4.08
C VAL A 100 7.82 -18.83 -3.43
N SER A 101 8.23 -19.04 -2.19
CA SER A 101 7.81 -20.21 -1.43
C SER A 101 6.44 -19.99 -0.79
N SER A 102 5.77 -21.07 -0.43
CA SER A 102 4.50 -20.99 0.30
C SER A 102 4.68 -20.32 1.67
N ASP A 103 5.84 -20.44 2.29
CA ASP A 103 6.14 -19.77 3.56
C ASP A 103 6.19 -18.26 3.39
N GLN A 104 6.78 -17.76 2.30
CA GLN A 104 6.79 -16.34 1.98
C GLN A 104 5.39 -15.81 1.72
N ILE A 105 4.55 -16.59 1.02
CA ILE A 105 3.14 -16.25 0.80
C ILE A 105 2.40 -16.17 2.13
N LYS A 106 2.66 -17.08 3.04
CA LYS A 106 2.04 -17.09 4.37
C LYS A 106 2.40 -15.85 5.16
N GLU A 107 3.66 -15.44 5.16
CA GLU A 107 4.12 -14.22 5.83
C GLU A 107 3.41 -12.98 5.28
N ILE A 108 3.29 -12.88 3.96
CA ILE A 108 2.58 -11.77 3.30
C ILE A 108 1.10 -11.77 3.69
N ALA A 109 0.48 -12.96 3.67
CA ALA A 109 -0.93 -13.10 4.03
C ALA A 109 -1.19 -12.68 5.48
N GLU A 110 -0.35 -13.09 6.41
CA GLU A 110 -0.46 -12.70 7.82
C GLU A 110 -0.32 -11.19 8.00
N LEU A 111 0.62 -10.59 7.29
CA LEU A 111 0.84 -9.14 7.34
C LEU A 111 -0.38 -8.36 6.84
N LYS A 112 -1.07 -8.89 5.84
CA LYS A 112 -2.21 -8.23 5.22
C LYS A 112 -3.57 -8.61 5.81
N MET A 113 -3.63 -9.50 6.78
CA MET A 113 -4.91 -9.96 7.36
C MET A 113 -5.82 -8.81 7.80
N GLU A 114 -5.24 -7.72 8.29
CA GLU A 114 -5.99 -6.53 8.71
C GLU A 114 -6.82 -5.92 7.58
N ASP A 115 -6.29 -5.96 6.35
CA ASP A 115 -6.89 -5.30 5.19
C ASP A 115 -7.63 -6.26 4.26
N LEU A 116 -7.44 -7.58 4.46
CA LEU A 116 -8.04 -8.58 3.58
C LEU A 116 -9.40 -9.06 4.11
N ASN A 117 -10.33 -9.25 3.19
CA ASN A 117 -11.61 -9.88 3.49
C ASN A 117 -11.45 -11.40 3.41
N ALA A 118 -10.68 -11.96 4.33
CA ALA A 118 -10.39 -13.38 4.38
C ALA A 118 -10.83 -13.95 5.73
N ALA A 119 -11.44 -15.15 5.70
CA ALA A 119 -11.91 -15.81 6.90
C ALA A 119 -10.78 -16.37 7.76
N ASN A 120 -9.68 -16.77 7.12
CA ASN A 120 -8.51 -17.34 7.80
C ASN A 120 -7.24 -17.10 6.97
N VAL A 121 -6.09 -17.51 7.50
CA VAL A 121 -4.79 -17.34 6.83
C VAL A 121 -4.74 -18.08 5.50
N GLU A 122 -5.32 -19.28 5.43
CA GLU A 122 -5.34 -20.05 4.17
C GLU A 122 -6.07 -19.33 3.05
N ALA A 123 -7.21 -18.71 3.36
CA ALA A 123 -7.95 -17.90 2.39
C ALA A 123 -7.15 -16.67 1.96
N ALA A 124 -6.47 -16.02 2.91
CA ALA A 124 -5.59 -14.89 2.62
C ALA A 124 -4.43 -15.30 1.72
N MET A 125 -3.83 -16.48 1.96
CA MET A 125 -2.76 -17.02 1.13
C MET A 125 -3.23 -17.23 -0.31
N ARG A 126 -4.44 -17.72 -0.52
CA ARG A 126 -5.01 -17.90 -1.87
C ARG A 126 -5.15 -16.57 -2.60
N MET A 127 -5.57 -15.53 -1.90
CA MET A 127 -5.66 -14.17 -2.47
C MET A 127 -4.29 -13.68 -2.91
N VAL A 128 -3.27 -13.86 -2.08
CA VAL A 128 -1.89 -13.45 -2.38
C VAL A 128 -1.33 -14.28 -3.55
N GLU A 129 -1.60 -15.58 -3.57
CA GLU A 129 -1.20 -16.47 -4.67
C GLU A 129 -1.81 -16.03 -6.00
N GLY A 130 -3.08 -15.62 -5.99
CA GLY A 130 -3.76 -15.08 -7.17
C GLY A 130 -3.06 -13.82 -7.69
N THR A 131 -2.68 -12.93 -6.79
CA THR A 131 -1.92 -11.72 -7.15
C THR A 131 -0.55 -12.10 -7.72
N ALA A 132 0.15 -13.05 -7.10
CA ALA A 132 1.44 -13.54 -7.58
C ALA A 132 1.33 -14.11 -9.00
N ARG A 133 0.30 -14.90 -9.25
CA ARG A 133 0.05 -15.46 -10.58
C ARG A 133 -0.16 -14.34 -11.61
N SER A 134 -0.90 -13.30 -11.25
CA SER A 134 -1.15 -12.15 -12.14
C SER A 134 0.12 -11.36 -12.43
N MET A 135 1.14 -11.50 -11.62
CA MET A 135 2.43 -10.83 -11.80
C MET A 135 3.49 -11.70 -12.48
N GLY A 136 3.15 -12.96 -12.81
CA GLY A 136 4.11 -13.89 -13.37
C GLY A 136 5.05 -14.50 -12.33
N ILE A 137 4.63 -14.54 -11.07
CA ILE A 137 5.39 -15.16 -9.98
C ILE A 137 4.77 -16.53 -9.70
N THR A 138 5.59 -17.59 -9.71
CA THR A 138 5.14 -18.93 -9.37
C THR A 138 5.30 -19.17 -7.87
N VAL A 139 4.37 -19.94 -7.30
CA VAL A 139 4.39 -20.30 -5.88
C VAL A 139 4.75 -21.79 -5.77
N GLU A 140 5.73 -22.11 -4.96
CA GLU A 140 6.16 -23.49 -4.71
C GLU A 140 5.71 -24.00 -3.35
#